data_c4c0ddccda38fd7e1745a8124a11a51c
#
_entry.id   c4c0ddccda38fd7e1745a8124a11a51c
#
_cell.length_a   1.000
_cell.length_b   1.000
_cell.length_c   1.000
_cell.angle_alpha   90.00
_cell.angle_beta   90.00
_cell.angle_gamma   90.00
#
_symmetry.space_group_name_H-M   'P 1'
#
loop_
_entity.id
_entity.type
_entity.pdbx_description
1 polymer ?
#
loop_
_entity_poly.entity_id
_entity_poly.type
_entity_poly.pdbx_seq_one_letter_code
_entity_poly.pdbx_strand_id
1 'polypeptide(L)'
;MARYTPAAPQRRKPNPAERRRDLCDAAIQLLADDGAKGLSHLKVDCKAGVPDGTSSFYFRTRSALLRAVAERLAELDLASLQSVVDSAGGRVNNPSPSRLSQVVIQAGSEPQLSRTKARYELTMQATRDPALATILQQATDGFTKLHREILVQLMPHGAELESAVVEDLSNVTLTFINGLLQRFAHGDRIIDSPEQLDGVLSAIAGGILKSPHKGRLTQAGGLGPTRRRRAAGSG
;
A
#
# COMPACT_ATOMS: atom_id res chain seq x y z
N MET A 1 35.53 49.15 -1.81
CA MET A 1 34.89 47.97 -2.43
C MET A 1 34.11 47.20 -1.34
N ALA A 2 32.81 47.36 -1.27
CA ALA A 2 31.95 46.64 -0.32
C ALA A 2 31.70 45.20 -0.82
N ARG A 3 31.99 44.21 0.02
CA ARG A 3 31.75 42.79 -0.31
C ARG A 3 30.26 42.50 -0.19
N TYR A 4 29.61 42.23 -1.30
CA TYR A 4 28.25 41.72 -1.35
C TYR A 4 28.22 40.28 -0.77
N THR A 5 27.59 40.09 0.41
CA THR A 5 27.32 38.79 0.97
C THR A 5 25.88 38.43 0.55
N PRO A 6 25.69 37.38 -0.28
CA PRO A 6 24.32 36.97 -0.63
C PRO A 6 23.60 36.45 0.62
N ALA A 7 22.39 36.98 0.88
CA ALA A 7 21.53 36.51 1.95
C ALA A 7 21.20 35.03 1.71
N ALA A 8 21.35 34.20 2.75
CA ALA A 8 20.97 32.79 2.72
C ALA A 8 19.48 32.67 2.36
N PRO A 9 19.09 31.68 1.50
CA PRO A 9 17.70 31.51 1.12
C PRO A 9 16.85 31.25 2.37
N GLN A 10 15.90 32.12 2.64
CA GLN A 10 14.91 31.95 3.72
C GLN A 10 14.12 30.69 3.40
N ARG A 11 14.32 29.62 4.19
CA ARG A 11 13.50 28.41 4.15
C ARG A 11 12.06 28.80 4.44
N ARG A 12 11.20 28.76 3.42
CA ARG A 12 9.76 28.97 3.52
C ARG A 12 9.21 28.00 4.58
N LYS A 13 8.49 28.52 5.58
CA LYS A 13 7.85 27.64 6.57
C LYS A 13 6.86 26.75 5.85
N PRO A 14 6.94 25.40 6.00
CA PRO A 14 5.98 24.49 5.38
C PRO A 14 4.57 24.84 5.85
N ASN A 15 3.60 24.73 4.94
CA ASN A 15 2.20 24.89 5.33
C ASN A 15 1.78 23.71 6.25
N PRO A 16 0.65 23.84 6.99
CA PRO A 16 0.21 22.80 7.92
C PRO A 16 0.01 21.42 7.26
N ALA A 17 -0.44 21.37 6.01
CA ALA A 17 -0.64 20.11 5.28
C ALA A 17 0.68 19.46 4.90
N GLU A 18 1.67 20.23 4.44
CA GLU A 18 3.03 19.77 4.17
C GLU A 18 3.68 19.23 5.44
N ARG A 19 3.58 19.98 6.54
CA ARG A 19 4.11 19.54 7.84
C ARG A 19 3.49 18.23 8.31
N ARG A 20 2.16 18.07 8.14
CA ARG A 20 1.48 16.82 8.48
C ARG A 20 2.01 15.65 7.66
N ARG A 21 2.28 15.84 6.36
CA ARG A 21 2.89 14.82 5.48
C ARG A 21 4.30 14.48 5.91
N ASP A 22 5.15 15.48 6.18
CA ASP A 22 6.52 15.27 6.66
C ASP A 22 6.57 14.40 7.92
N LEU A 23 5.67 14.66 8.88
CA LEU A 23 5.57 13.88 10.11
C LEU A 23 5.11 12.44 9.84
N CYS A 24 4.16 12.24 8.92
CA CYS A 24 3.74 10.91 8.52
C CYS A 24 4.87 10.15 7.79
N ASP A 25 5.60 10.82 6.90
CA ASP A 25 6.72 10.21 6.17
C ASP A 25 7.86 9.80 7.13
N ALA A 26 8.16 10.61 8.16
CA ALA A 26 9.09 10.24 9.23
C ALA A 26 8.58 9.05 10.06
N ALA A 27 7.27 9.00 10.35
CA ALA A 27 6.65 7.89 11.07
C ALA A 27 6.65 6.58 10.25
N ILE A 28 6.50 6.64 8.92
CA ILE A 28 6.64 5.48 8.03
C ILE A 28 8.04 4.86 8.18
N GLN A 29 9.09 5.68 8.17
CA GLN A 29 10.45 5.19 8.33
C GLN A 29 10.65 4.53 9.72
N LEU A 30 10.12 5.14 10.80
CA LEU A 30 10.20 4.56 12.13
C LEU A 30 9.44 3.23 12.25
N LEU A 31 8.28 3.12 11.61
CA LEU A 31 7.56 1.84 11.57
C LEU A 31 8.34 0.76 10.81
N ALA A 32 9.03 1.13 9.74
CA ALA A 32 9.85 0.20 8.98
C ALA A 32 11.10 -0.27 9.73
N ASP A 33 11.74 0.65 10.50
CA ASP A 33 12.99 0.40 11.19
C ASP A 33 12.78 -0.26 12.57
N ASP A 34 11.85 0.30 13.38
CA ASP A 34 11.65 -0.04 14.79
C ASP A 34 10.33 -0.77 15.08
N GLY A 35 9.48 -0.96 14.07
CA GLY A 35 8.13 -1.50 14.21
C GLY A 35 7.18 -0.59 14.99
N ALA A 36 5.96 -1.06 15.19
CA ALA A 36 4.94 -0.27 15.87
C ALA A 36 5.31 0.09 17.32
N LYS A 37 6.05 -0.77 18.03
CA LYS A 37 6.50 -0.48 19.41
C LYS A 37 7.50 0.69 19.47
N GLY A 38 8.31 0.86 18.42
CA GLY A 38 9.29 1.93 18.31
C GLY A 38 8.69 3.31 18.01
N LEU A 39 7.44 3.39 17.57
CA LEU A 39 6.79 4.64 17.20
C LEU A 39 6.36 5.44 18.43
N SER A 40 6.91 6.65 18.59
CA SER A 40 6.48 7.64 19.58
C SER A 40 6.54 9.05 18.97
N HIS A 41 5.76 9.99 19.52
CA HIS A 41 5.76 11.39 19.06
C HIS A 41 7.17 12.00 19.11
N LEU A 42 7.90 11.78 20.21
CA LEU A 42 9.27 12.30 20.35
C LEU A 42 10.21 11.77 19.25
N LYS A 43 10.15 10.47 18.95
CA LYS A 43 10.96 9.89 17.87
C LYS A 43 10.57 10.44 16.50
N VAL A 44 9.27 10.66 16.26
CA VAL A 44 8.78 11.26 15.01
C VAL A 44 9.29 12.69 14.88
N ASP A 45 9.21 13.51 15.94
CA ASP A 45 9.73 14.88 15.93
C ASP A 45 11.23 14.90 15.64
N CYS A 46 12.01 14.04 16.30
CA CYS A 46 13.44 13.89 16.06
C CYS A 46 13.75 13.46 14.63
N LYS A 47 13.07 12.43 14.10
CA LYS A 47 13.28 11.91 12.75
C LYS A 47 12.90 12.94 11.68
N ALA A 48 11.84 13.73 11.91
CA ALA A 48 11.38 14.80 11.03
C ALA A 48 12.21 16.10 11.15
N GLY A 49 13.14 16.19 12.11
CA GLY A 49 13.94 17.39 12.35
C GLY A 49 13.10 18.60 12.78
N VAL A 50 12.08 18.38 13.59
CA VAL A 50 11.19 19.42 14.09
C VAL A 50 11.27 19.55 15.62
N PRO A 51 10.84 20.68 16.23
CA PRO A 51 10.80 20.85 17.68
C PRO A 51 9.93 19.79 18.36
N ASP A 52 10.33 19.36 19.55
CA ASP A 52 9.59 18.44 20.40
C ASP A 52 8.16 18.93 20.63
N GLY A 53 7.19 18.01 20.59
CA GLY A 53 5.77 18.34 20.74
C GLY A 53 5.06 18.71 19.42
N THR A 54 5.81 18.86 18.31
CA THR A 54 5.21 19.18 17.01
C THR A 54 4.23 18.09 16.58
N SER A 55 4.64 16.83 16.57
CA SER A 55 3.78 15.73 16.14
C SER A 55 2.59 15.51 17.07
N SER A 56 2.73 15.74 18.38
CA SER A 56 1.62 15.66 19.33
C SER A 56 0.61 16.79 19.16
N PHE A 57 1.02 17.94 18.64
CA PHE A 57 0.11 19.00 18.24
C PHE A 57 -0.78 18.59 17.06
N TYR A 58 -0.21 17.92 16.04
CA TYR A 58 -0.95 17.45 14.86
C TYR A 58 -1.75 16.18 15.12
N PHE A 59 -1.22 15.30 15.97
CA PHE A 59 -1.79 13.96 16.25
C PHE A 59 -1.83 13.75 17.77
N ARG A 60 -2.96 14.07 18.38
CA ARG A 60 -3.10 14.09 19.86
C ARG A 60 -2.84 12.74 20.54
N THR A 61 -2.99 11.64 19.82
CA THR A 61 -2.78 10.28 20.35
C THR A 61 -1.96 9.45 19.37
N ARG A 62 -1.32 8.41 19.91
CA ARG A 62 -0.60 7.44 19.09
C ARG A 62 -1.52 6.77 18.04
N SER A 63 -2.78 6.46 18.40
CA SER A 63 -3.77 5.92 17.45
C SER A 63 -4.09 6.92 16.33
N ALA A 64 -4.23 8.22 16.64
CA ALA A 64 -4.42 9.24 15.62
C ALA A 64 -3.21 9.36 14.68
N LEU A 65 -2.00 9.23 15.20
CA LEU A 65 -0.79 9.19 14.39
C LEU A 65 -0.78 7.96 13.47
N LEU A 66 -1.04 6.76 13.99
CA LEU A 66 -1.07 5.51 13.19
C LEU A 66 -2.11 5.58 12.06
N ARG A 67 -3.29 6.13 12.33
CA ARG A 67 -4.34 6.34 11.31
C ARG A 67 -3.88 7.31 10.22
N ALA A 68 -3.29 8.43 10.60
CA ALA A 68 -2.77 9.40 9.64
C ALA A 68 -1.62 8.80 8.78
N VAL A 69 -0.78 7.95 9.36
CA VAL A 69 0.25 7.22 8.62
C VAL A 69 -0.37 6.22 7.65
N ALA A 70 -1.44 5.52 8.04
CA ALA A 70 -2.16 4.61 7.13
C ALA A 70 -2.79 5.36 5.95
N GLU A 71 -3.43 6.52 6.20
CA GLU A 71 -3.96 7.40 5.16
C GLU A 71 -2.84 7.85 4.21
N ARG A 72 -1.70 8.28 4.76
CA ARG A 72 -0.54 8.72 3.96
C ARG A 72 0.06 7.60 3.10
N LEU A 73 0.18 6.39 3.65
CA LEU A 73 0.61 5.21 2.87
C LEU A 73 -0.36 4.91 1.74
N ALA A 74 -1.68 4.94 2.01
CA ALA A 74 -2.69 4.73 0.98
C ALA A 74 -2.57 5.77 -0.15
N GLU A 75 -2.38 7.06 0.18
CA GLU A 75 -2.14 8.11 -0.82
C GLU A 75 -0.93 7.78 -1.72
N LEU A 76 0.21 7.44 -1.11
CA LEU A 76 1.46 7.17 -1.82
C LEU A 76 1.37 5.94 -2.72
N ASP A 77 0.74 4.89 -2.22
CA ASP A 77 0.61 3.63 -2.91
C ASP A 77 -0.41 3.72 -4.07
N LEU A 78 -1.55 4.37 -3.82
CA LEU A 78 -2.56 4.63 -4.87
C LEU A 78 -1.99 5.52 -5.98
N ALA A 79 -1.21 6.55 -5.64
CA ALA A 79 -0.55 7.39 -6.63
C ALA A 79 0.46 6.58 -7.48
N SER A 80 1.19 5.64 -6.86
CA SER A 80 2.10 4.75 -7.58
C SER A 80 1.33 3.84 -8.55
N LEU A 81 0.21 3.27 -8.12
CA LEU A 81 -0.62 2.40 -8.95
C LEU A 81 -1.36 3.19 -10.05
N GLN A 82 -1.83 4.41 -9.75
CA GLN A 82 -2.44 5.30 -10.75
C GLN A 82 -1.48 5.59 -11.90
N SER A 83 -0.19 5.76 -11.60
CA SER A 83 0.84 5.95 -12.64
C SER A 83 0.95 4.77 -13.61
N VAL A 84 0.56 3.55 -13.18
CA VAL A 84 0.49 2.37 -14.04
C VAL A 84 -0.69 2.49 -15.00
N VAL A 85 -1.86 2.86 -14.50
CA VAL A 85 -3.08 3.07 -15.31
C VAL A 85 -2.83 4.13 -16.38
N ASP A 86 -2.26 5.28 -15.98
CA ASP A 86 -2.01 6.40 -16.89
C ASP A 86 -0.99 6.04 -17.99
N SER A 87 -0.07 5.12 -17.70
CA SER A 87 0.97 4.69 -18.62
C SER A 87 0.50 3.61 -19.60
N ALA A 88 -0.56 2.86 -19.27
CA ALA A 88 -1.03 1.72 -20.07
C ALA A 88 -1.73 2.15 -21.37
N GLY A 89 -2.27 3.37 -21.44
CA GLY A 89 -2.97 3.90 -22.63
C GLY A 89 -2.10 4.10 -23.88
N GLY A 90 -0.80 3.87 -23.86
CA GLY A 90 0.12 4.21 -24.93
C GLY A 90 0.93 3.08 -25.60
N ARG A 91 0.86 1.81 -25.13
CA ARG A 91 1.84 0.80 -25.59
C ARG A 91 1.30 -0.62 -25.74
N VAL A 92 0.73 -0.91 -26.90
CA VAL A 92 0.30 -2.28 -27.28
C VAL A 92 1.46 -3.14 -27.85
N ASN A 93 2.61 -2.58 -28.20
CA ASN A 93 3.66 -3.28 -28.97
C ASN A 93 5.10 -3.11 -28.46
N ASN A 94 5.34 -2.96 -27.14
CA ASN A 94 6.72 -2.86 -26.68
C ASN A 94 7.10 -4.10 -25.86
N PRO A 95 8.26 -4.78 -26.14
CA PRO A 95 8.77 -5.90 -25.38
C PRO A 95 9.33 -5.53 -23.99
N SER A 96 9.13 -4.30 -23.55
CA SER A 96 9.52 -3.86 -22.21
C SER A 96 8.59 -4.45 -21.15
N PRO A 97 9.11 -4.76 -19.95
CA PRO A 97 8.31 -5.28 -18.85
C PRO A 97 7.16 -4.33 -18.50
N SER A 98 6.05 -4.89 -18.05
CA SER A 98 4.87 -4.12 -17.69
C SER A 98 5.18 -3.11 -16.59
N ARG A 99 4.52 -1.95 -16.65
CA ARG A 99 4.67 -0.92 -15.61
C ARG A 99 4.23 -1.45 -14.24
N LEU A 100 3.25 -2.34 -14.18
CA LEU A 100 2.83 -3.01 -12.96
C LEU A 100 3.99 -3.79 -12.33
N SER A 101 4.66 -4.64 -13.10
CA SER A 101 5.79 -5.44 -12.61
C SER A 101 6.96 -4.55 -12.18
N GLN A 102 7.24 -3.45 -12.90
CA GLN A 102 8.23 -2.47 -12.47
C GLN A 102 7.90 -1.87 -11.10
N VAL A 103 6.67 -1.43 -10.87
CA VAL A 103 6.23 -0.85 -9.58
C VAL A 103 6.29 -1.88 -8.46
N VAL A 104 5.86 -3.12 -8.71
CA VAL A 104 5.92 -4.20 -7.71
C VAL A 104 7.37 -4.54 -7.34
N ILE A 105 8.27 -4.68 -8.30
CA ILE A 105 9.68 -4.97 -8.03
C ILE A 105 10.36 -3.80 -7.30
N GLN A 106 10.05 -2.56 -7.65
CA GLN A 106 10.53 -1.38 -6.92
C GLN A 106 10.09 -1.36 -5.44
N ALA A 107 8.94 -1.94 -5.11
CA ALA A 107 8.48 -2.05 -3.72
C ALA A 107 9.40 -2.90 -2.83
N GLY A 108 10.30 -3.69 -3.41
CA GLY A 108 11.37 -4.42 -2.72
C GLY A 108 12.67 -3.62 -2.52
N SER A 109 12.72 -2.34 -2.86
CA SER A 109 13.89 -1.47 -2.74
C SER A 109 13.51 -0.15 -2.06
N GLU A 110 14.47 0.50 -1.40
CA GLU A 110 14.21 1.80 -0.78
C GLU A 110 13.96 2.88 -1.84
N PRO A 111 13.10 3.86 -1.55
CA PRO A 111 12.36 4.08 -0.30
C PRO A 111 11.02 3.29 -0.19
N GLN A 112 10.61 2.55 -1.21
CA GLN A 112 9.32 1.83 -1.24
C GLN A 112 9.30 0.63 -0.28
N LEU A 113 10.45 -0.01 -0.03
CA LEU A 113 10.58 -1.11 0.92
C LEU A 113 10.17 -0.69 2.34
N SER A 114 10.56 0.50 2.78
CA SER A 114 10.12 1.06 4.06
C SER A 114 8.60 1.22 4.11
N ARG A 115 7.95 1.64 3.02
CA ARG A 115 6.47 1.71 2.95
C ARG A 115 5.85 0.32 3.05
N THR A 116 6.43 -0.67 2.38
CA THR A 116 5.98 -2.07 2.43
C THR A 116 6.05 -2.61 3.85
N LYS A 117 7.17 -2.45 4.55
CA LYS A 117 7.33 -2.85 5.95
C LYS A 117 6.33 -2.15 6.88
N ALA A 118 6.21 -0.81 6.77
CA ALA A 118 5.27 -0.03 7.57
C ALA A 118 3.81 -0.47 7.36
N ARG A 119 3.42 -0.86 6.14
CA ARG A 119 2.09 -1.37 5.84
C ARG A 119 1.79 -2.66 6.61
N TYR A 120 2.72 -3.61 6.65
CA TYR A 120 2.54 -4.84 7.42
C TYR A 120 2.45 -4.58 8.92
N GLU A 121 3.25 -3.67 9.47
CA GLU A 121 3.14 -3.24 10.86
C GLU A 121 1.74 -2.66 11.17
N LEU A 122 1.21 -1.79 10.30
CA LEU A 122 -0.12 -1.22 10.45
C LEU A 122 -1.21 -2.28 10.32
N THR A 123 -1.07 -3.24 9.41
CA THR A 123 -2.02 -4.35 9.26
C THR A 123 -2.14 -5.15 10.55
N MET A 124 -1.02 -5.43 11.23
CA MET A 124 -1.05 -6.11 12.52
C MET A 124 -1.65 -5.24 13.64
N GLN A 125 -1.45 -3.91 13.60
CA GLN A 125 -2.11 -3.00 14.56
C GLN A 125 -3.62 -2.90 14.34
N ALA A 126 -4.08 -2.97 13.09
CA ALA A 126 -5.48 -2.89 12.71
C ALA A 126 -6.34 -4.02 13.30
N THR A 127 -5.75 -5.18 13.61
CA THR A 127 -6.46 -6.27 14.29
C THR A 127 -7.00 -5.87 15.67
N ARG A 128 -6.51 -4.75 16.24
CA ARG A 128 -6.86 -4.23 17.57
C ARG A 128 -7.41 -2.81 17.55
N ASP A 129 -7.42 -2.13 16.38
CA ASP A 129 -7.96 -0.78 16.18
C ASP A 129 -8.97 -0.80 15.01
N PRO A 130 -10.30 -0.89 15.27
CA PRO A 130 -11.31 -0.94 14.23
C PRO A 130 -11.31 0.26 13.27
N ALA A 131 -10.96 1.46 13.76
CA ALA A 131 -10.88 2.64 12.90
C ALA A 131 -9.68 2.58 11.95
N LEU A 132 -8.54 2.05 12.40
CA LEU A 132 -7.39 1.77 11.55
C LEU A 132 -7.73 0.68 10.52
N ALA A 133 -8.45 -0.38 10.94
CA ALA A 133 -8.91 -1.43 10.04
C ALA A 133 -9.79 -0.88 8.91
N THR A 134 -10.69 0.04 9.22
CA THR A 134 -11.54 0.71 8.20
C THR A 134 -10.71 1.47 7.17
N ILE A 135 -9.68 2.21 7.59
CA ILE A 135 -8.79 2.96 6.67
C ILE A 135 -8.04 1.98 5.75
N LEU A 136 -7.48 0.91 6.30
CA LEU A 136 -6.76 -0.08 5.51
C LEU A 136 -7.68 -0.84 4.55
N GLN A 137 -8.94 -1.12 4.96
CA GLN A 137 -9.93 -1.74 4.08
C GLN A 137 -10.26 -0.84 2.90
N GLN A 138 -10.52 0.45 3.14
CA GLN A 138 -10.78 1.43 2.08
C GLN A 138 -9.60 1.53 1.09
N ALA A 139 -8.36 1.50 1.61
CA ALA A 139 -7.17 1.46 0.76
C ALA A 139 -7.15 0.18 -0.09
N THR A 140 -7.43 -0.98 0.49
CA THR A 140 -7.50 -2.27 -0.22
C THR A 140 -8.54 -2.26 -1.32
N ASP A 141 -9.73 -1.70 -1.05
CA ASP A 141 -10.80 -1.58 -2.04
C ASP A 141 -10.36 -0.69 -3.22
N GLY A 142 -9.68 0.42 -2.94
CA GLY A 142 -9.08 1.30 -3.95
C GLY A 142 -8.04 0.58 -4.82
N PHE A 143 -7.14 -0.19 -4.19
CA PHE A 143 -6.16 -1.01 -4.90
C PHE A 143 -6.81 -2.06 -5.79
N THR A 144 -7.80 -2.77 -5.27
CA THR A 144 -8.51 -3.81 -6.04
C THR A 144 -9.18 -3.23 -7.27
N LYS A 145 -9.78 -2.04 -7.13
CA LYS A 145 -10.38 -1.33 -8.26
C LYS A 145 -9.35 -0.97 -9.34
N LEU A 146 -8.25 -0.31 -8.96
CA LEU A 146 -7.20 0.09 -9.90
C LEU A 146 -6.52 -1.12 -10.54
N HIS A 147 -6.25 -2.17 -9.77
CA HIS A 147 -5.68 -3.41 -10.30
C HIS A 147 -6.57 -4.06 -11.35
N ARG A 148 -7.89 -4.08 -11.12
CA ARG A 148 -8.86 -4.57 -12.11
C ARG A 148 -8.84 -3.74 -13.39
N GLU A 149 -8.74 -2.42 -13.29
CA GLU A 149 -8.60 -1.53 -14.46
C GLU A 149 -7.32 -1.85 -15.24
N ILE A 150 -6.18 -2.07 -14.56
CA ILE A 150 -4.92 -2.48 -15.20
C ILE A 150 -5.08 -3.81 -15.92
N LEU A 151 -5.70 -4.81 -15.29
CA LEU A 151 -5.90 -6.13 -15.92
C LEU A 151 -6.72 -6.04 -17.18
N VAL A 152 -7.82 -5.27 -17.17
CA VAL A 152 -8.66 -5.04 -18.36
C VAL A 152 -7.87 -4.38 -19.48
N GLN A 153 -7.02 -3.40 -19.17
CA GLN A 153 -6.17 -2.71 -20.16
C GLN A 153 -5.08 -3.61 -20.76
N LEU A 154 -4.60 -4.60 -19.99
CA LEU A 154 -3.57 -5.55 -20.45
C LEU A 154 -4.13 -6.70 -21.28
N MET A 155 -5.45 -6.87 -21.32
CA MET A 155 -6.09 -7.91 -22.15
C MET A 155 -6.04 -7.58 -23.64
N PRO A 156 -5.95 -8.58 -24.52
CA PRO A 156 -6.04 -8.37 -25.96
C PRO A 156 -7.34 -7.67 -26.33
N HIS A 157 -7.25 -6.69 -27.23
CA HIS A 157 -8.42 -5.95 -27.71
C HIS A 157 -9.45 -6.93 -28.32
N GLY A 158 -10.69 -6.87 -27.82
CA GLY A 158 -11.79 -7.75 -28.25
C GLY A 158 -12.04 -8.98 -27.40
N ALA A 159 -11.26 -9.22 -26.33
CA ALA A 159 -11.58 -10.25 -25.35
C ALA A 159 -12.67 -9.72 -24.40
N GLU A 160 -13.94 -10.03 -24.67
CA GLU A 160 -15.02 -9.87 -23.71
C GLU A 160 -14.88 -10.98 -22.64
N LEU A 161 -14.24 -10.66 -21.52
CA LEU A 161 -14.19 -11.56 -20.38
C LEU A 161 -15.43 -11.37 -19.51
N GLU A 162 -15.99 -12.47 -19.05
CA GLU A 162 -17.02 -12.42 -18.01
C GLU A 162 -16.49 -11.69 -16.77
N SER A 163 -17.30 -10.84 -16.15
CA SER A 163 -16.92 -10.07 -14.96
C SER A 163 -16.37 -10.97 -13.85
N ALA A 164 -16.90 -12.19 -13.71
CA ALA A 164 -16.42 -13.17 -12.74
C ALA A 164 -14.97 -13.63 -13.00
N VAL A 165 -14.58 -13.78 -14.25
CA VAL A 165 -13.19 -14.16 -14.63
C VAL A 165 -12.22 -13.04 -14.30
N VAL A 166 -12.59 -11.79 -14.58
CA VAL A 166 -11.78 -10.61 -14.23
C VAL A 166 -11.62 -10.49 -12.72
N GLU A 167 -12.68 -10.79 -11.95
CA GLU A 167 -12.65 -10.78 -10.49
C GLU A 167 -11.72 -11.86 -9.94
N ASP A 168 -11.84 -13.10 -10.39
CA ASP A 168 -10.98 -14.20 -9.97
C ASP A 168 -9.51 -13.92 -10.33
N LEU A 169 -9.25 -13.43 -11.54
CA LEU A 169 -7.91 -13.05 -11.98
C LEU A 169 -7.33 -11.94 -11.10
N SER A 170 -8.12 -10.92 -10.78
CA SER A 170 -7.72 -9.84 -9.90
C SER A 170 -7.38 -10.35 -8.51
N ASN A 171 -8.23 -11.18 -7.92
CA ASN A 171 -8.03 -11.72 -6.58
C ASN A 171 -6.78 -12.60 -6.48
N VAL A 172 -6.56 -13.49 -7.46
CA VAL A 172 -5.40 -14.38 -7.46
C VAL A 172 -4.10 -13.61 -7.67
N THR A 173 -4.06 -12.69 -8.64
CA THR A 173 -2.85 -11.89 -8.92
C THR A 173 -2.52 -10.94 -7.78
N LEU A 174 -3.51 -10.28 -7.15
CA LEU A 174 -3.29 -9.46 -5.95
C LEU A 174 -2.79 -10.29 -4.77
N THR A 175 -3.33 -11.47 -4.56
CA THR A 175 -2.87 -12.37 -3.50
C THR A 175 -1.42 -12.77 -3.73
N PHE A 176 -1.05 -13.09 -4.97
CA PHE A 176 0.33 -13.40 -5.34
C PHE A 176 1.26 -12.20 -5.11
N ILE A 177 0.88 -11.01 -5.59
CA ILE A 177 1.66 -9.77 -5.41
C ILE A 177 1.83 -9.45 -3.92
N ASN A 178 0.78 -9.57 -3.11
CA ASN A 178 0.87 -9.35 -1.67
C ASN A 178 1.83 -10.34 -1.00
N GLY A 179 1.81 -11.62 -1.39
CA GLY A 179 2.76 -12.61 -0.92
C GLY A 179 4.21 -12.26 -1.30
N LEU A 180 4.43 -11.76 -2.53
CA LEU A 180 5.75 -11.30 -2.97
C LEU A 180 6.23 -10.08 -2.18
N LEU A 181 5.38 -9.09 -1.96
CA LEU A 181 5.70 -7.91 -1.15
C LEU A 181 6.04 -8.28 0.30
N GLN A 182 5.35 -9.27 0.86
CA GLN A 182 5.68 -9.80 2.19
C GLN A 182 7.08 -10.41 2.21
N ARG A 183 7.46 -11.17 1.20
CA ARG A 183 8.82 -11.73 1.08
C ARG A 183 9.87 -10.63 0.99
N PHE A 184 9.62 -9.58 0.22
CA PHE A 184 10.50 -8.41 0.16
C PHE A 184 10.70 -7.77 1.54
N ALA A 185 9.64 -7.63 2.32
CA ALA A 185 9.74 -7.08 3.68
C ALA A 185 10.63 -7.91 4.61
N HIS A 186 10.76 -9.21 4.34
CA HIS A 186 11.66 -10.13 5.07
C HIS A 186 13.05 -10.26 4.43
N GLY A 187 13.35 -9.51 3.36
CA GLY A 187 14.64 -9.56 2.66
C GLY A 187 14.78 -10.71 1.66
N ASP A 188 13.71 -11.45 1.37
CA ASP A 188 13.71 -12.58 0.45
C ASP A 188 13.24 -12.13 -0.95
N ARG A 189 14.13 -12.22 -1.94
CA ARG A 189 13.91 -11.78 -3.33
C ARG A 189 13.93 -12.97 -4.28
N ILE A 190 12.87 -13.79 -4.27
CA ILE A 190 12.70 -14.93 -5.19
C ILE A 190 12.39 -14.51 -6.62
N ILE A 191 11.85 -13.30 -6.79
CA ILE A 191 11.61 -12.62 -8.07
C ILE A 191 12.25 -11.25 -7.93
N ASP A 192 13.24 -10.94 -8.75
CA ASP A 192 14.05 -9.74 -8.65
C ASP A 192 14.01 -8.86 -9.91
N SER A 193 13.38 -9.35 -10.99
CA SER A 193 13.21 -8.59 -12.21
C SER A 193 11.74 -8.46 -12.65
N PRO A 194 11.37 -7.33 -13.28
CA PRO A 194 10.04 -7.13 -13.82
C PRO A 194 9.65 -8.17 -14.88
N GLU A 195 10.61 -8.64 -15.68
CA GLU A 195 10.39 -9.65 -16.73
C GLU A 195 10.00 -11.01 -16.14
N GLN A 196 10.66 -11.42 -15.05
CA GLN A 196 10.30 -12.66 -14.33
C GLN A 196 8.89 -12.53 -13.76
N LEU A 197 8.55 -11.37 -13.17
CA LEU A 197 7.23 -11.15 -12.61
C LEU A 197 6.15 -11.20 -13.70
N ASP A 198 6.39 -10.55 -14.85
CA ASP A 198 5.47 -10.60 -15.99
C ASP A 198 5.25 -12.04 -16.49
N GLY A 199 6.30 -12.85 -16.56
CA GLY A 199 6.20 -14.26 -16.90
C GLY A 199 5.30 -15.04 -15.94
N VAL A 200 5.46 -14.83 -14.62
CA VAL A 200 4.64 -15.49 -13.59
C VAL A 200 3.19 -15.02 -13.65
N LEU A 201 2.94 -13.70 -13.74
CA LEU A 201 1.59 -13.17 -13.84
C LEU A 201 0.87 -13.65 -15.10
N SER A 202 1.60 -13.75 -16.23
CA SER A 202 1.07 -14.31 -17.49
C SER A 202 0.71 -15.77 -17.36
N ALA A 203 1.53 -16.57 -16.66
CA ALA A 203 1.25 -17.99 -16.40
C ALA A 203 0.01 -18.16 -15.52
N ILE A 204 -0.14 -17.36 -14.47
CA ILE A 204 -1.32 -17.33 -13.60
C ILE A 204 -2.57 -17.00 -14.44
N ALA A 205 -2.51 -15.93 -15.23
CA ALA A 205 -3.62 -15.50 -16.07
C ALA A 205 -4.01 -16.59 -17.08
N GLY A 206 -3.02 -17.19 -17.76
CA GLY A 206 -3.24 -18.27 -18.72
C GLY A 206 -3.85 -19.51 -18.09
N GLY A 207 -3.50 -19.81 -16.83
CA GLY A 207 -4.10 -20.92 -16.06
C GLY A 207 -5.57 -20.68 -15.75
N ILE A 208 -5.91 -19.48 -15.28
CA ILE A 208 -7.31 -19.10 -14.95
C ILE A 208 -8.18 -19.09 -16.20
N LEU A 209 -7.70 -18.50 -17.29
CA LEU A 209 -8.45 -18.42 -18.56
C LEU A 209 -8.72 -19.79 -19.21
N LYS A 210 -7.87 -20.78 -18.95
CA LYS A 210 -8.03 -22.16 -19.47
C LYS A 210 -8.86 -23.06 -18.55
N SER A 211 -9.07 -22.67 -17.29
CA SER A 211 -9.87 -23.46 -16.34
C SER A 211 -11.36 -23.30 -16.65
N PRO A 212 -12.11 -24.41 -16.85
CA PRO A 212 -13.57 -24.29 -16.93
C PRO A 212 -14.08 -23.77 -15.57
N HIS A 213 -14.80 -22.66 -15.62
CA HIS A 213 -15.34 -21.95 -14.46
C HIS A 213 -16.28 -22.85 -13.67
N LYS A 214 -15.79 -23.56 -12.68
CA LYS A 214 -16.57 -24.25 -11.65
C LYS A 214 -16.30 -23.61 -10.29
N GLY A 215 -17.14 -22.63 -9.95
CA GLY A 215 -17.27 -22.14 -8.57
C GLY A 215 -16.49 -20.85 -8.27
N ARG A 216 -17.24 -19.84 -7.90
CA ARG A 216 -16.78 -18.56 -7.32
C ARG A 216 -15.84 -18.81 -6.14
N LEU A 217 -14.69 -18.16 -6.13
CA LEU A 217 -14.02 -17.79 -4.90
C LEU A 217 -14.87 -16.70 -4.24
N THR A 218 -15.93 -17.12 -3.54
CA THR A 218 -16.80 -16.20 -2.81
C THR A 218 -15.95 -15.49 -1.76
N GLN A 219 -15.99 -14.17 -1.74
CA GLN A 219 -15.57 -13.39 -0.58
C GLN A 219 -16.21 -14.00 0.67
N ALA A 220 -15.38 -14.59 1.53
CA ALA A 220 -15.80 -15.01 2.85
C ALA A 220 -16.28 -13.75 3.57
N GLY A 221 -17.58 -13.72 3.85
CA GLY A 221 -18.28 -12.61 4.47
C GLY A 221 -17.52 -12.10 5.68
N GLY A 222 -17.52 -10.78 5.84
CA GLY A 222 -16.95 -10.07 6.96
C GLY A 222 -17.28 -10.80 8.28
N LEU A 223 -16.30 -10.79 9.18
CA LEU A 223 -16.43 -11.24 10.55
C LEU A 223 -17.68 -10.61 11.18
N GLY A 224 -18.80 -11.35 11.13
CA GLY A 224 -20.03 -10.99 11.80
C GLY A 224 -19.78 -10.88 13.30
N PRO A 225 -20.49 -10.00 14.01
CA PRO A 225 -20.29 -9.79 15.44
C PRO A 225 -20.54 -11.10 16.18
N THR A 226 -19.55 -11.55 16.93
CA THR A 226 -19.64 -12.69 17.85
C THR A 226 -20.82 -12.46 18.80
N ARG A 227 -21.89 -13.22 18.62
CA ARG A 227 -23.04 -13.28 19.51
C ARG A 227 -22.55 -13.68 20.90
N ARG A 228 -22.47 -12.72 21.81
CA ARG A 228 -22.33 -13.01 23.25
C ARG A 228 -23.50 -13.91 23.67
N ARG A 229 -23.25 -15.18 23.95
CA ARG A 229 -24.17 -16.03 24.67
C ARG A 229 -24.41 -15.41 26.06
N ARG A 230 -25.59 -14.88 26.29
CA ARG A 230 -26.10 -14.65 27.64
C ARG A 230 -26.24 -16.02 28.31
N ALA A 231 -25.47 -16.29 29.35
CA ALA A 231 -25.72 -17.35 30.28
C ALA A 231 -27.01 -16.99 31.03
N ALA A 232 -28.07 -17.77 30.82
CA ALA A 232 -29.23 -17.74 31.68
C ALA A 232 -28.85 -18.47 32.98
N GLY A 233 -28.78 -17.72 34.06
CA GLY A 233 -28.74 -18.28 35.39
C GLY A 233 -30.13 -18.72 35.77
N SER A 234 -30.28 -19.99 36.07
CA SER A 234 -31.41 -20.56 36.79
C SER A 234 -30.92 -20.96 38.19
N GLY A 235 -31.68 -20.58 39.17
CA GLY A 235 -31.53 -20.99 40.56
C GLY A 235 -31.89 -19.91 41.53
#